data_5d78172e54f791d5377587a8e1b9164a
#
_entry.id   5d78172e54f791d5377587a8e1b9164a
#
_cell.length_a   1.000
_cell.length_b   1.000
_cell.length_c   1.000
_cell.angle_alpha   90.00
_cell.angle_beta   90.00
_cell.angle_gamma   90.00
#
_symmetry.space_group_name_H-M   'P 1'
#
loop_
_entity.id
_entity.type
_entity.pdbx_description
1 polymer ?
#
loop_
_entity_poly.entity_id
_entity_poly.type
_entity_poly.pdbx_seq_one_letter_code
_entity_poly.pdbx_strand_id
1 'polypeptide(L)'
;MRFGNDMITFEEAVAYLKDMPRFTVKKNPADSRDLKWFLKKLGNPEKDLRIIHVAGTNGKGSVCAYMSSILREAGYRTAVFTSPHLVDMRERFAVNGEMISEEAFLQEFLAVWDALQETNSANTGDGQRGEEAPQEFVLNFYEYLFCMALLCFAEEKPDYCIIETGLGGRLDATNYVDNKLLTVITRISLDHVQYLGDTTAKIAAEKAGILRPGVPVVYLDGDADASAVICRKASELGAIQIPVSKKDYTFLGFRKKYIDFSLSLIHISEPTRPISIS
;
A
#
# COMPACT_ATOMS: atom_id res chain seq x y z
N MET A 1 -1.52 -26.23 -13.05
CA MET A 1 -2.58 -26.08 -14.07
C MET A 1 -1.95 -25.44 -15.29
N ARG A 2 -1.90 -26.08 -16.43
CA ARG A 2 -1.56 -25.41 -17.68
C ARG A 2 -2.84 -24.72 -18.14
N PHE A 3 -2.84 -23.40 -18.21
CA PHE A 3 -3.76 -22.71 -19.09
C PHE A 3 -3.38 -23.20 -20.49
N GLY A 4 -4.33 -23.85 -21.20
CA GLY A 4 -4.08 -24.40 -22.52
C GLY A 4 -3.64 -23.30 -23.50
N ASN A 5 -3.38 -23.65 -24.76
CA ASN A 5 -2.96 -22.72 -25.83
C ASN A 5 -3.92 -21.55 -26.11
N ASP A 6 -4.97 -21.36 -25.33
CA ASP A 6 -5.92 -20.27 -25.44
C ASP A 6 -5.51 -19.12 -24.51
N MET A 7 -5.63 -17.88 -24.98
CA MET A 7 -5.38 -16.70 -24.17
C MET A 7 -6.35 -16.69 -22.98
N ILE A 8 -5.81 -16.58 -21.75
CA ILE A 8 -6.62 -16.46 -20.52
C ILE A 8 -7.51 -15.21 -20.61
N THR A 9 -8.76 -15.33 -20.16
CA THR A 9 -9.69 -14.19 -20.07
C THR A 9 -9.52 -13.45 -18.75
N PHE A 10 -10.07 -12.23 -18.67
CA PHE A 10 -10.10 -11.46 -17.43
C PHE A 10 -10.84 -12.22 -16.32
N GLU A 11 -11.98 -12.84 -16.62
CA GLU A 11 -12.78 -13.60 -15.68
C GLU A 11 -12.01 -14.81 -15.12
N GLU A 12 -11.24 -15.50 -15.96
CA GLU A 12 -10.41 -16.63 -15.55
C GLU A 12 -9.27 -16.19 -14.64
N ALA A 13 -8.61 -15.05 -14.94
CA ALA A 13 -7.58 -14.47 -14.09
C ALA A 13 -8.15 -14.05 -12.72
N VAL A 14 -9.33 -13.42 -12.72
CA VAL A 14 -10.04 -13.05 -11.49
C VAL A 14 -10.46 -14.27 -10.69
N ALA A 15 -10.95 -15.33 -11.36
CA ALA A 15 -11.31 -16.58 -10.69
C ALA A 15 -10.10 -17.24 -10.05
N TYR A 16 -8.97 -17.33 -10.76
CA TYR A 16 -7.71 -17.83 -10.22
C TYR A 16 -7.27 -17.08 -8.96
N LEU A 17 -7.29 -15.76 -9.02
CA LEU A 17 -6.91 -14.92 -7.87
C LEU A 17 -7.84 -15.12 -6.67
N LYS A 18 -9.15 -15.28 -6.90
CA LYS A 18 -10.13 -15.53 -5.83
C LYS A 18 -9.92 -16.85 -5.11
N ASP A 19 -9.39 -17.85 -5.79
CA ASP A 19 -9.10 -19.18 -5.22
C ASP A 19 -7.78 -19.22 -4.45
N MET A 20 -6.95 -18.19 -4.56
CA MET A 20 -5.69 -18.10 -3.81
C MET A 20 -5.93 -17.93 -2.31
N PRO A 21 -5.02 -18.45 -1.45
CA PRO A 21 -5.05 -18.17 -0.03
C PRO A 21 -5.01 -16.65 0.23
N ARG A 22 -6.00 -16.14 0.98
CA ARG A 22 -6.11 -14.70 1.26
C ARG A 22 -5.02 -14.18 2.20
N PHE A 23 -4.55 -15.04 3.10
CA PHE A 23 -3.53 -14.69 4.09
C PHE A 23 -2.55 -15.84 4.26
N THR A 24 -1.27 -15.55 4.17
CA THR A 24 -0.24 -16.36 4.81
C THR A 24 0.07 -15.69 6.14
N VAL A 25 -0.18 -16.35 7.26
CA VAL A 25 0.19 -15.82 8.58
C VAL A 25 1.72 -15.88 8.68
N LYS A 26 2.38 -14.81 8.25
CA LYS A 26 3.83 -14.66 8.40
C LYS A 26 4.14 -14.41 9.87
N LYS A 27 4.68 -15.41 10.55
CA LYS A 27 5.04 -15.31 11.97
C LYS A 27 6.36 -14.58 12.20
N ASN A 28 7.23 -14.54 11.17
CA ASN A 28 8.57 -13.96 11.26
C ASN A 28 8.87 -12.98 10.12
N PRO A 29 9.69 -11.94 10.36
CA PRO A 29 10.25 -11.11 9.29
C PRO A 29 11.09 -11.89 8.27
N ALA A 30 11.56 -13.09 8.62
CA ALA A 30 12.27 -13.97 7.70
C ALA A 30 11.38 -14.49 6.56
N ASP A 31 10.09 -14.71 6.83
CA ASP A 31 9.09 -15.13 5.83
C ASP A 31 8.82 -14.03 4.78
N SER A 32 9.31 -12.85 5.04
CA SER A 32 9.19 -11.65 4.22
C SER A 32 10.28 -11.52 3.16
N ARG A 33 11.39 -12.23 3.32
CA ARG A 33 12.51 -12.21 2.36
C ARG A 33 12.09 -12.74 1.00
N ASP A 34 11.11 -13.63 0.95
CA ASP A 34 10.63 -14.26 -0.26
C ASP A 34 10.00 -13.25 -1.22
N LEU A 35 9.13 -12.34 -0.71
CA LEU A 35 8.53 -11.32 -1.57
C LEU A 35 9.57 -10.30 -2.08
N LYS A 36 10.51 -9.88 -1.22
CA LYS A 36 11.60 -8.97 -1.63
C LYS A 36 12.48 -9.60 -2.70
N TRP A 37 12.77 -10.89 -2.57
CA TRP A 37 13.47 -11.65 -3.60
C TRP A 37 12.68 -11.73 -4.90
N PHE A 38 11.36 -11.97 -4.81
CA PHE A 38 10.50 -12.04 -5.99
C PHE A 38 10.39 -10.68 -6.71
N LEU A 39 10.33 -9.57 -5.98
CA LEU A 39 10.37 -8.23 -6.58
C LEU A 39 11.66 -8.01 -7.38
N LYS A 40 12.81 -8.57 -6.94
CA LYS A 40 14.03 -8.55 -7.75
C LYS A 40 13.87 -9.33 -9.06
N LYS A 41 13.16 -10.46 -9.04
CA LYS A 41 12.84 -11.22 -10.27
C LYS A 41 11.96 -10.44 -11.23
N LEU A 42 11.02 -9.66 -10.70
CA LEU A 42 10.20 -8.74 -11.49
C LEU A 42 10.95 -7.47 -11.94
N GLY A 43 12.26 -7.36 -11.71
CA GLY A 43 13.07 -6.21 -12.12
C GLY A 43 13.07 -5.05 -11.12
N ASN A 44 12.60 -5.24 -9.89
CA ASN A 44 12.40 -4.23 -8.83
C ASN A 44 11.52 -3.06 -9.31
N PRO A 45 10.26 -3.31 -9.69
CA PRO A 45 9.37 -2.30 -10.25
C PRO A 45 9.12 -1.12 -9.30
N GLU A 46 9.35 -1.30 -8.00
CA GLU A 46 9.17 -0.26 -6.99
C GLU A 46 10.25 0.82 -7.00
N LYS A 47 11.43 0.58 -7.58
CA LYS A 47 12.63 1.41 -7.36
C LYS A 47 12.47 2.88 -7.70
N ASP A 48 11.79 3.17 -8.81
CA ASP A 48 11.66 4.54 -9.32
C ASP A 48 10.32 5.18 -8.90
N LEU A 49 9.50 4.46 -8.12
CA LEU A 49 8.22 4.96 -7.66
C LEU A 49 8.40 5.87 -6.44
N ARG A 50 7.74 7.02 -6.43
CA ARG A 50 7.68 7.95 -5.31
C ARG A 50 6.50 7.60 -4.41
N ILE A 51 6.74 6.84 -3.36
CA ILE A 51 5.70 6.15 -2.60
C ILE A 51 5.26 6.92 -1.36
N ILE A 52 3.95 7.12 -1.23
CA ILE A 52 3.25 7.55 -0.02
C ILE A 52 2.55 6.31 0.55
N HIS A 53 2.98 5.86 1.72
CA HIS A 53 2.50 4.61 2.31
C HIS A 53 1.53 4.87 3.46
N VAL A 54 0.32 4.31 3.36
CA VAL A 54 -0.80 4.61 4.25
C VAL A 54 -1.19 3.37 5.06
N ALA A 55 -1.09 3.46 6.38
CA ALA A 55 -1.58 2.47 7.34
C ALA A 55 -2.64 3.08 8.25
N GLY A 56 -3.35 2.25 8.98
CA GLY A 56 -4.39 2.67 9.94
C GLY A 56 -5.45 1.59 10.13
N THR A 57 -6.33 1.77 11.08
CA THR A 57 -7.49 0.88 11.25
C THR A 57 -8.61 1.34 10.32
N ASN A 58 -9.06 2.57 10.45
CA ASN A 58 -10.15 3.15 9.68
C ASN A 58 -9.68 4.37 8.90
N GLY A 59 -10.29 4.59 7.71
CA GLY A 59 -10.06 5.79 6.91
C GLY A 59 -8.85 5.73 5.98
N LYS A 60 -8.14 4.61 5.86
CA LYS A 60 -7.01 4.46 4.94
C LYS A 60 -7.39 4.78 3.49
N GLY A 61 -8.36 4.05 2.93
CA GLY A 61 -8.84 4.25 1.56
C GLY A 61 -9.37 5.68 1.32
N SER A 62 -10.09 6.26 2.30
CA SER A 62 -10.54 7.66 2.21
C SER A 62 -9.37 8.63 2.13
N VAL A 63 -8.33 8.44 2.96
CA VAL A 63 -7.13 9.28 2.92
C VAL A 63 -6.40 9.10 1.59
N CYS A 64 -6.27 7.87 1.08
CA CYS A 64 -5.70 7.61 -0.24
C CYS A 64 -6.47 8.36 -1.35
N ALA A 65 -7.80 8.31 -1.34
CA ALA A 65 -8.65 9.01 -2.31
C ALA A 65 -8.49 10.53 -2.24
N TYR A 66 -8.50 11.12 -1.03
CA TYR A 66 -8.29 12.56 -0.86
C TYR A 66 -6.89 12.99 -1.32
N MET A 67 -5.85 12.27 -0.94
CA MET A 67 -4.47 12.59 -1.35
C MET A 67 -4.32 12.51 -2.87
N SER A 68 -4.87 11.47 -3.49
CA SER A 68 -4.87 11.34 -4.95
C SER A 68 -5.60 12.50 -5.63
N SER A 69 -6.79 12.87 -5.12
CA SER A 69 -7.56 13.99 -5.67
C SER A 69 -6.79 15.32 -5.54
N ILE A 70 -6.22 15.61 -4.37
CA ILE A 70 -5.45 16.84 -4.12
C ILE A 70 -4.23 16.91 -5.06
N LEU A 71 -3.49 15.81 -5.18
CA LEU A 71 -2.30 15.78 -6.05
C LEU A 71 -2.68 15.95 -7.53
N ARG A 72 -3.78 15.35 -7.96
CA ARG A 72 -4.29 15.51 -9.34
C ARG A 72 -4.74 16.95 -9.62
N GLU A 73 -5.46 17.58 -8.69
CA GLU A 73 -5.83 19.00 -8.81
C GLU A 73 -4.58 19.92 -8.84
N ALA A 74 -3.49 19.50 -8.21
CA ALA A 74 -2.20 20.19 -8.30
C ALA A 74 -1.43 19.90 -9.60
N GLY A 75 -1.98 19.08 -10.51
CA GLY A 75 -1.41 18.76 -11.81
C GLY A 75 -0.48 17.54 -11.83
N TYR A 76 -0.41 16.77 -10.75
CA TYR A 76 0.40 15.55 -10.68
C TYR A 76 -0.37 14.32 -11.16
N ARG A 77 0.31 13.43 -11.86
CA ARG A 77 -0.20 12.09 -12.19
C ARG A 77 -0.04 11.18 -10.99
N THR A 78 -1.12 10.50 -10.58
CA THR A 78 -1.12 9.62 -9.40
C THR A 78 -1.42 8.17 -9.76
N ALA A 79 -0.83 7.24 -9.02
CA ALA A 79 -1.27 5.85 -8.97
C ALA A 79 -1.67 5.50 -7.54
N VAL A 80 -2.71 4.69 -7.39
CA VAL A 80 -3.27 4.34 -6.07
C VAL A 80 -3.52 2.83 -6.00
N PHE A 81 -2.98 2.18 -4.97
CA PHE A 81 -3.30 0.80 -4.61
C PHE A 81 -4.08 0.78 -3.32
N THR A 82 -5.32 0.27 -3.36
CA THR A 82 -6.24 0.24 -2.21
C THR A 82 -6.87 -1.12 -2.00
N SER A 83 -7.45 -1.33 -0.80
CA SER A 83 -8.16 -2.57 -0.46
C SER A 83 -9.21 -2.35 0.64
N PRO A 84 -10.29 -3.15 0.65
CA PRO A 84 -10.71 -4.08 -0.39
C PRO A 84 -11.39 -3.38 -1.59
N HIS A 85 -11.66 -4.11 -2.67
CA HIS A 85 -12.60 -3.68 -3.70
C HIS A 85 -14.06 -3.95 -3.26
N LEU A 86 -15.01 -3.27 -3.87
CA LEU A 86 -16.44 -3.45 -3.59
C LEU A 86 -17.09 -4.39 -4.63
N VAL A 87 -16.86 -4.15 -5.89
CA VAL A 87 -17.50 -4.89 -7.01
C VAL A 87 -16.44 -5.48 -7.92
N ASP A 88 -15.54 -4.66 -8.44
CA ASP A 88 -14.54 -5.02 -9.43
C ASP A 88 -13.13 -5.07 -8.82
N MET A 89 -12.38 -6.12 -9.10
CA MET A 89 -11.02 -6.28 -8.56
C MET A 89 -10.09 -5.17 -9.02
N ARG A 90 -10.33 -4.56 -10.18
CA ARG A 90 -9.58 -3.42 -10.72
C ARG A 90 -9.73 -2.13 -9.91
N GLU A 91 -10.76 -2.02 -9.05
CA GLU A 91 -10.88 -0.89 -8.10
C GLU A 91 -9.65 -0.71 -7.21
N ARG A 92 -8.87 -1.79 -7.05
CA ARG A 92 -7.62 -1.77 -6.27
C ARG A 92 -6.48 -1.03 -6.97
N PHE A 93 -6.61 -0.80 -8.28
CA PHE A 93 -5.59 -0.23 -9.14
C PHE A 93 -6.15 0.99 -9.85
N ALA A 94 -5.87 2.17 -9.35
CA ALA A 94 -6.29 3.39 -9.99
C ALA A 94 -5.08 4.19 -10.49
N VAL A 95 -5.11 4.60 -11.75
CA VAL A 95 -4.12 5.48 -12.35
C VAL A 95 -4.82 6.77 -12.75
N ASN A 96 -4.31 7.88 -12.26
CA ASN A 96 -4.87 9.21 -12.48
C ASN A 96 -6.38 9.32 -12.19
N GLY A 97 -6.85 8.56 -11.19
CA GLY A 97 -8.23 8.56 -10.70
C GLY A 97 -9.17 7.61 -11.42
N GLU A 98 -8.70 6.84 -12.39
CA GLU A 98 -9.48 5.85 -13.13
C GLU A 98 -8.95 4.44 -12.88
N MET A 99 -9.84 3.45 -12.86
CA MET A 99 -9.45 2.04 -12.80
C MET A 99 -8.67 1.66 -14.06
N ILE A 100 -7.70 0.76 -13.91
CA ILE A 100 -7.00 0.19 -15.07
C ILE A 100 -7.96 -0.63 -15.96
N SER A 101 -7.62 -0.77 -17.23
CA SER A 101 -8.41 -1.59 -18.15
C SER A 101 -8.29 -3.09 -17.85
N GLU A 102 -9.16 -3.91 -18.43
CA GLU A 102 -9.06 -5.37 -18.33
C GLU A 102 -7.79 -5.89 -19.01
N GLU A 103 -7.40 -5.28 -20.12
CA GLU A 103 -6.17 -5.61 -20.83
C GLU A 103 -4.94 -5.35 -19.98
N ALA A 104 -4.85 -4.17 -19.33
CA ALA A 104 -3.75 -3.85 -18.42
C ALA A 104 -3.73 -4.80 -17.22
N PHE A 105 -4.89 -5.13 -16.65
CA PHE A 105 -4.99 -6.11 -15.56
C PHE A 105 -4.46 -7.48 -15.98
N LEU A 106 -4.85 -7.97 -17.17
CA LEU A 106 -4.39 -9.24 -17.72
C LEU A 106 -2.89 -9.25 -18.01
N GLN A 107 -2.37 -8.16 -18.57
CA GLN A 107 -0.95 -8.00 -18.84
C GLN A 107 -0.14 -8.19 -17.55
N GLU A 108 -0.51 -7.48 -16.48
CA GLU A 108 0.19 -7.56 -15.20
C GLU A 108 -0.01 -8.91 -14.49
N PHE A 109 -1.20 -9.49 -14.61
CA PHE A 109 -1.45 -10.85 -14.15
C PHE A 109 -0.51 -11.84 -14.82
N LEU A 110 -0.41 -11.82 -16.13
CA LEU A 110 0.46 -12.73 -16.88
C LEU A 110 1.94 -12.50 -16.56
N ALA A 111 2.39 -11.26 -16.42
CA ALA A 111 3.77 -10.97 -16.05
C ALA A 111 4.15 -11.57 -14.68
N VAL A 112 3.27 -11.47 -13.68
CA VAL A 112 3.49 -12.11 -12.37
C VAL A 112 3.41 -13.63 -12.49
N TRP A 113 2.45 -14.16 -13.28
CA TRP A 113 2.30 -15.59 -13.52
C TRP A 113 3.56 -16.20 -14.13
N ASP A 114 4.07 -15.63 -15.20
CA ASP A 114 5.24 -16.13 -15.90
C ASP A 114 6.49 -16.14 -15.00
N ALA A 115 6.70 -15.07 -14.25
CA ALA A 115 7.78 -15.00 -13.28
C ALA A 115 7.67 -16.07 -12.18
N LEU A 116 6.44 -16.40 -11.73
CA LEU A 116 6.19 -17.49 -10.79
C LEU A 116 6.50 -18.86 -11.39
N GLN A 117 6.05 -19.10 -12.64
CA GLN A 117 6.31 -20.37 -13.32
C GLN A 117 7.81 -20.59 -13.58
N GLU A 118 8.52 -19.55 -14.01
CA GLU A 118 9.99 -19.60 -14.17
C GLU A 118 10.69 -19.91 -12.85
N THR A 119 10.27 -19.24 -11.77
CA THR A 119 10.83 -19.46 -10.43
C THR A 119 10.65 -20.90 -9.99
N ASN A 120 9.45 -21.46 -10.10
CA ASN A 120 9.15 -22.79 -9.62
C ASN A 120 9.73 -23.89 -10.54
N SER A 121 9.83 -23.64 -11.85
CA SER A 121 10.47 -24.54 -12.80
C SER A 121 11.98 -24.63 -12.59
N ALA A 122 12.63 -23.52 -12.29
CA ALA A 122 14.06 -23.51 -11.97
C ALA A 122 14.39 -24.28 -10.69
N ASN A 123 13.44 -24.34 -9.74
CA ASN A 123 13.60 -25.07 -8.48
C ASN A 123 13.45 -26.60 -8.60
N THR A 124 12.88 -27.10 -9.68
CA THR A 124 12.68 -28.56 -9.93
C THR A 124 13.81 -29.20 -10.74
N GLY A 125 14.73 -28.42 -11.32
CA GLY A 125 15.87 -28.92 -12.10
C GLY A 125 17.13 -29.15 -11.24
N ASP A 126 18.03 -30.07 -11.67
CA ASP A 126 19.36 -30.31 -11.09
C ASP A 126 20.33 -29.09 -11.25
N GLY A 127 19.79 -27.93 -11.62
CA GLY A 127 20.54 -26.68 -11.78
C GLY A 127 20.95 -26.08 -10.43
N GLN A 128 22.14 -25.51 -10.38
CA GLN A 128 22.71 -24.83 -9.22
C GLN A 128 21.68 -23.84 -8.64
N ARG A 129 21.08 -24.22 -7.51
CA ARG A 129 20.24 -23.30 -6.71
C ARG A 129 21.14 -22.14 -6.25
N GLY A 130 20.74 -20.92 -6.58
CA GLY A 130 21.31 -19.79 -5.87
C GLY A 130 20.97 -19.94 -4.37
N GLU A 131 21.92 -19.67 -3.48
CA GLU A 131 21.79 -19.83 -2.02
C GLU A 131 20.56 -19.11 -1.41
N GLU A 132 19.88 -18.24 -2.17
CA GLU A 132 18.76 -17.41 -1.70
C GLU A 132 17.38 -17.84 -2.23
N ALA A 133 17.23 -18.84 -3.10
CA ALA A 133 15.95 -19.23 -3.68
C ALA A 133 15.17 -20.19 -2.75
N PRO A 134 13.89 -19.92 -2.41
CA PRO A 134 13.05 -20.83 -1.63
C PRO A 134 12.77 -22.13 -2.40
N GLN A 135 12.52 -23.24 -1.68
CA GLN A 135 12.26 -24.57 -2.30
C GLN A 135 10.97 -24.55 -3.15
N GLU A 136 9.96 -23.86 -2.68
CA GLU A 136 8.70 -23.60 -3.38
C GLU A 136 8.31 -22.16 -3.09
N PHE A 137 8.06 -21.37 -4.13
CA PHE A 137 7.66 -19.98 -3.99
C PHE A 137 6.17 -19.84 -4.27
N VAL A 138 5.44 -19.33 -3.29
CA VAL A 138 4.00 -19.13 -3.38
C VAL A 138 3.66 -17.72 -2.92
N LEU A 139 2.92 -16.98 -3.74
CA LEU A 139 2.29 -15.73 -3.36
C LEU A 139 0.89 -16.01 -2.81
N ASN A 140 0.48 -15.26 -1.80
CA ASN A 140 -0.92 -15.18 -1.44
C ASN A 140 -1.65 -14.16 -2.34
N PHE A 141 -2.99 -14.15 -2.26
CA PHE A 141 -3.86 -13.24 -3.02
C PHE A 141 -3.39 -11.77 -2.97
N TYR A 142 -3.08 -11.27 -1.79
CA TYR A 142 -2.73 -9.85 -1.62
C TYR A 142 -1.33 -9.53 -2.15
N GLU A 143 -0.38 -10.43 -1.95
CA GLU A 143 0.98 -10.32 -2.50
C GLU A 143 0.98 -10.31 -4.02
N TYR A 144 0.16 -11.18 -4.63
CA TYR A 144 0.03 -11.24 -6.09
C TYR A 144 -0.50 -9.91 -6.64
N LEU A 145 -1.60 -9.40 -6.08
CA LEU A 145 -2.17 -8.11 -6.50
C LEU A 145 -1.20 -6.95 -6.27
N PHE A 146 -0.42 -7.00 -5.19
CA PHE A 146 0.58 -5.98 -4.93
C PHE A 146 1.73 -5.99 -5.97
N CYS A 147 2.20 -7.18 -6.37
CA CYS A 147 3.16 -7.30 -7.47
C CYS A 147 2.61 -6.74 -8.79
N MET A 148 1.36 -7.06 -9.14
CA MET A 148 0.68 -6.49 -10.31
C MET A 148 0.62 -4.96 -10.22
N ALA A 149 0.27 -4.40 -9.05
CA ALA A 149 0.21 -2.96 -8.86
C ALA A 149 1.56 -2.29 -9.11
N LEU A 150 2.64 -2.86 -8.58
CA LEU A 150 3.98 -2.30 -8.76
C LEU A 150 4.43 -2.33 -10.23
N LEU A 151 4.15 -3.40 -10.96
CA LEU A 151 4.44 -3.50 -12.40
C LEU A 151 3.66 -2.44 -13.18
N CYS A 152 2.34 -2.39 -13.01
CA CYS A 152 1.47 -1.40 -13.62
C CYS A 152 1.95 0.04 -13.35
N PHE A 153 2.28 0.35 -12.10
CA PHE A 153 2.72 1.69 -11.74
C PHE A 153 4.11 2.03 -12.28
N ALA A 154 5.01 1.06 -12.38
CA ALA A 154 6.31 1.25 -13.01
C ALA A 154 6.18 1.57 -14.51
N GLU A 155 5.21 0.94 -15.21
CA GLU A 155 4.92 1.21 -16.62
C GLU A 155 4.26 2.59 -16.80
N GLU A 156 3.28 2.93 -15.95
CA GLU A 156 2.50 4.15 -16.00
C GLU A 156 3.26 5.42 -15.58
N LYS A 157 4.38 5.25 -14.85
CA LYS A 157 5.28 6.33 -14.40
C LYS A 157 4.58 7.52 -13.78
N PRO A 158 3.77 7.31 -12.72
CA PRO A 158 3.11 8.41 -12.03
C PRO A 158 4.12 9.28 -11.28
N ASP A 159 3.75 10.54 -11.01
CA ASP A 159 4.54 11.42 -10.16
C ASP A 159 4.54 10.95 -8.70
N TYR A 160 3.42 10.34 -8.25
CA TYR A 160 3.25 9.81 -6.90
C TYR A 160 2.44 8.52 -6.90
N CYS A 161 2.90 7.55 -6.11
CA CYS A 161 2.18 6.31 -5.80
C CYS A 161 1.65 6.36 -4.37
N ILE A 162 0.35 6.18 -4.18
CA ILE A 162 -0.28 6.09 -2.86
C ILE A 162 -0.64 4.63 -2.63
N ILE A 163 -0.05 4.02 -1.61
CA ILE A 163 -0.20 2.59 -1.33
C ILE A 163 -0.83 2.40 0.05
N GLU A 164 -2.00 1.77 0.07
CA GLU A 164 -2.71 1.37 1.29
C GLU A 164 -2.21 0.02 1.78
N THR A 165 -1.94 -0.12 3.09
CA THR A 165 -1.68 -1.44 3.70
C THR A 165 -2.94 -2.30 3.71
N GLY A 166 -2.80 -3.59 3.45
CA GLY A 166 -3.90 -4.55 3.57
C GLY A 166 -4.25 -4.82 5.02
N LEU A 167 -3.28 -5.29 5.82
CA LEU A 167 -3.47 -5.64 7.22
C LEU A 167 -2.24 -5.27 8.06
N GLY A 168 -2.47 -4.56 9.16
CA GLY A 168 -1.38 -4.18 10.08
C GLY A 168 -0.46 -3.13 9.48
N GLY A 169 0.76 -3.52 9.17
CA GLY A 169 1.79 -2.67 8.56
C GLY A 169 3.15 -3.38 8.52
N ARG A 170 3.70 -3.77 9.68
CA ARG A 170 5.04 -4.34 9.81
C ARG A 170 5.31 -5.57 8.91
N LEU A 171 4.34 -6.47 8.80
CA LEU A 171 4.40 -7.71 8.00
C LEU A 171 3.52 -7.65 6.75
N ASP A 172 2.97 -6.48 6.44
CA ASP A 172 2.15 -6.31 5.24
C ASP A 172 2.99 -6.40 3.96
N ALA A 173 2.43 -6.97 2.89
CA ALA A 173 3.12 -7.08 1.61
C ALA A 173 3.62 -5.73 1.09
N THR A 174 2.85 -4.67 1.31
CA THR A 174 3.21 -3.31 0.88
C THR A 174 4.40 -2.73 1.64
N ASN A 175 4.82 -3.37 2.73
CA ASN A 175 5.94 -2.88 3.54
C ASN A 175 7.33 -3.29 3.01
N TYR A 176 7.39 -4.05 1.90
CA TYR A 176 8.68 -4.43 1.29
C TYR A 176 9.29 -3.34 0.40
N VAL A 177 8.55 -2.29 0.09
CA VAL A 177 9.08 -1.10 -0.56
C VAL A 177 9.80 -0.21 0.46
N ASP A 178 11.03 0.18 0.15
CA ASP A 178 11.87 0.96 1.05
C ASP A 178 11.95 2.46 0.67
N ASN A 179 11.70 2.82 -0.59
CA ASN A 179 11.80 4.18 -1.15
C ASN A 179 10.57 5.06 -0.90
N LYS A 180 10.14 5.11 0.37
CA LYS A 180 8.99 5.92 0.78
C LYS A 180 9.35 7.40 0.90
N LEU A 181 8.48 8.27 0.37
CA LEU A 181 8.58 9.73 0.56
C LEU A 181 7.88 10.18 1.84
N LEU A 182 6.78 9.52 2.17
CA LEU A 182 5.91 9.87 3.28
C LEU A 182 5.25 8.60 3.79
N THR A 183 5.08 8.53 5.11
CA THR A 183 4.23 7.53 5.75
C THR A 183 3.05 8.22 6.42
N VAL A 184 1.88 7.61 6.33
CA VAL A 184 0.65 8.14 6.94
C VAL A 184 0.04 7.06 7.81
N ILE A 185 -0.27 7.41 9.06
CA ILE A 185 -1.02 6.52 9.97
C ILE A 185 -2.35 7.20 10.30
N THR A 186 -3.42 6.66 9.75
CA THR A 186 -4.77 7.16 9.99
C THR A 186 -5.26 6.73 11.39
N ARG A 187 -6.57 6.80 11.64
CA ARG A 187 -7.13 6.44 12.94
C ARG A 187 -6.77 5.01 13.35
N ILE A 188 -6.30 4.86 14.59
CA ILE A 188 -6.10 3.58 15.25
C ILE A 188 -7.27 3.28 16.17
N SER A 189 -7.79 2.07 16.10
CA SER A 189 -8.81 1.51 16.99
C SER A 189 -8.65 0.00 17.06
N LEU A 190 -9.34 -0.65 17.97
CA LEU A 190 -9.35 -2.12 18.08
C LEU A 190 -9.97 -2.72 16.80
N ASP A 191 -9.21 -3.54 16.11
CA ASP A 191 -9.61 -4.28 14.92
C ASP A 191 -8.63 -5.42 14.69
N HIS A 192 -9.10 -6.53 14.10
CA HIS A 192 -8.28 -7.70 13.85
C HIS A 192 -7.43 -8.13 15.05
N VAL A 193 -8.02 -8.07 16.27
CA VAL A 193 -7.32 -8.28 17.56
C VAL A 193 -6.59 -9.62 17.63
N GLN A 194 -7.09 -10.64 16.94
CA GLN A 194 -6.47 -11.96 16.83
C GLN A 194 -5.11 -11.96 16.12
N TYR A 195 -4.82 -10.93 15.29
CA TYR A 195 -3.58 -10.81 14.52
C TYR A 195 -2.71 -9.65 14.99
N LEU A 196 -3.32 -8.52 15.37
CA LEU A 196 -2.60 -7.27 15.63
C LEU A 196 -2.46 -6.97 17.13
N GLY A 197 -3.15 -7.73 17.98
CA GLY A 197 -3.16 -7.53 19.44
C GLY A 197 -4.42 -6.85 19.95
N ASP A 198 -4.60 -6.89 21.26
CA ASP A 198 -5.81 -6.56 22.01
C ASP A 198 -5.81 -5.14 22.61
N THR A 199 -4.80 -4.33 22.26
CA THR A 199 -4.70 -2.92 22.70
C THR A 199 -4.35 -1.99 21.53
N THR A 200 -4.75 -0.72 21.62
CA THR A 200 -4.41 0.29 20.61
C THR A 200 -2.89 0.48 20.51
N ALA A 201 -2.16 0.34 21.60
CA ALA A 201 -0.69 0.38 21.59
C ALA A 201 -0.06 -0.76 20.75
N LYS A 202 -0.55 -2.01 20.88
CA LYS A 202 -0.07 -3.14 20.08
C LYS A 202 -0.39 -2.96 18.60
N ILE A 203 -1.61 -2.54 18.29
CA ILE A 203 -2.04 -2.24 16.91
C ILE A 203 -1.23 -1.10 16.32
N ALA A 204 -0.95 -0.05 17.11
CA ALA A 204 -0.09 1.06 16.70
C ALA A 204 1.34 0.58 16.39
N ALA A 205 1.90 -0.34 17.17
CA ALA A 205 3.23 -0.89 16.95
C ALA A 205 3.32 -1.65 15.62
N GLU A 206 2.30 -2.46 15.29
CA GLU A 206 2.23 -3.13 13.99
C GLU A 206 2.13 -2.13 12.82
N LYS A 207 1.31 -1.09 12.98
CA LYS A 207 1.15 -0.06 11.93
C LYS A 207 2.39 0.85 11.82
N ALA A 208 3.01 1.22 12.92
CA ALA A 208 4.28 1.96 12.92
C ALA A 208 5.46 1.19 12.30
N GLY A 209 5.29 -0.11 12.04
CA GLY A 209 6.23 -0.91 11.28
C GLY A 209 6.44 -0.45 9.84
N ILE A 210 5.57 0.42 9.31
CA ILE A 210 5.76 1.02 7.97
C ILE A 210 6.76 2.17 7.96
N LEU A 211 7.11 2.75 9.09
CA LEU A 211 8.03 3.88 9.20
C LEU A 211 9.44 3.49 8.71
N ARG A 212 10.15 4.45 8.13
CA ARG A 212 11.53 4.29 7.64
C ARG A 212 12.43 5.39 8.20
N PRO A 213 13.73 5.14 8.34
CA PRO A 213 14.69 6.14 8.80
C PRO A 213 14.62 7.43 7.97
N GLY A 214 14.45 8.57 8.63
CA GLY A 214 14.41 9.89 8.00
C GLY A 214 13.15 10.21 7.18
N VAL A 215 12.25 9.26 6.97
CA VAL A 215 11.00 9.48 6.22
C VAL A 215 9.96 10.12 7.13
N PRO A 216 9.34 11.26 6.71
CA PRO A 216 8.29 11.90 7.50
C PRO A 216 7.11 10.98 7.77
N VAL A 217 6.48 11.16 8.94
CA VAL A 217 5.22 10.50 9.31
C VAL A 217 4.16 11.50 9.69
N VAL A 218 3.01 11.45 8.98
CA VAL A 218 1.77 12.13 9.37
C VAL A 218 0.91 11.12 10.12
N TYR A 219 0.43 11.46 11.30
CA TYR A 219 -0.44 10.55 12.05
C TYR A 219 -1.53 11.29 12.81
N LEU A 220 -2.69 10.63 12.98
CA LEU A 220 -3.80 11.17 13.76
C LEU A 220 -3.48 11.04 15.25
N ASP A 221 -3.34 12.17 15.94
CA ASP A 221 -3.17 12.27 17.39
C ASP A 221 -4.54 12.27 18.08
N GLY A 222 -5.11 11.09 18.27
CA GLY A 222 -6.46 10.91 18.82
C GLY A 222 -6.59 9.85 19.91
N ASP A 223 -5.56 9.01 20.07
CA ASP A 223 -5.46 7.99 21.12
C ASP A 223 -4.07 8.09 21.73
N ALA A 224 -3.99 8.36 23.03
CA ALA A 224 -2.72 8.67 23.71
C ALA A 224 -1.72 7.51 23.66
N ASP A 225 -2.19 6.26 23.83
CA ASP A 225 -1.33 5.08 23.83
C ASP A 225 -0.78 4.80 22.43
N ALA A 226 -1.64 4.91 21.41
CA ALA A 226 -1.24 4.77 20.03
C ALA A 226 -0.26 5.86 19.61
N SER A 227 -0.55 7.12 19.93
CA SER A 227 0.31 8.27 19.61
C SER A 227 1.68 8.15 20.27
N ALA A 228 1.75 7.70 21.52
CA ALA A 228 3.02 7.49 22.23
C ALA A 228 3.89 6.42 21.54
N VAL A 229 3.29 5.34 21.04
CA VAL A 229 4.00 4.29 20.29
C VAL A 229 4.55 4.82 18.96
N ILE A 230 3.72 5.54 18.20
CA ILE A 230 4.13 6.12 16.90
C ILE A 230 5.25 7.13 17.12
N CYS A 231 5.08 8.06 18.07
CA CYS A 231 6.05 9.10 18.42
C CYS A 231 7.41 8.49 18.78
N ARG A 232 7.43 7.50 19.69
CA ARG A 232 8.66 6.78 20.08
C ARG A 232 9.33 6.15 18.87
N LYS A 233 8.57 5.39 18.04
CA LYS A 233 9.12 4.72 16.86
C LYS A 233 9.67 5.72 15.83
N ALA A 234 8.98 6.82 15.60
CA ALA A 234 9.43 7.89 14.72
C ALA A 234 10.73 8.55 15.23
N SER A 235 10.82 8.80 16.56
CA SER A 235 12.03 9.33 17.19
C SER A 235 13.22 8.38 17.04
N GLU A 236 13.03 7.08 17.26
CA GLU A 236 14.07 6.05 17.07
C GLU A 236 14.62 6.04 15.63
N LEU A 237 13.77 6.36 14.66
CA LEU A 237 14.12 6.37 13.24
C LEU A 237 14.57 7.76 12.73
N GLY A 238 14.59 8.78 13.57
CA GLY A 238 14.91 10.16 13.16
C GLY A 238 13.90 10.71 12.15
N ALA A 239 12.65 10.21 12.16
CA ALA A 239 11.59 10.65 11.26
C ALA A 239 10.97 11.97 11.72
N ILE A 240 10.68 12.86 10.78
CA ILE A 240 9.93 14.10 11.06
C ILE A 240 8.49 13.71 11.41
N GLN A 241 8.03 14.16 12.57
CA GLN A 241 6.71 13.84 13.09
C GLN A 241 5.73 14.98 12.81
N ILE A 242 4.60 14.66 12.22
CA ILE A 242 3.53 15.59 11.91
C ILE A 242 2.23 15.04 12.52
N PRO A 243 2.02 15.22 13.83
CA PRO A 243 0.77 14.84 14.48
C PRO A 243 -0.35 15.76 13.99
N VAL A 244 -1.52 15.18 13.69
CA VAL A 244 -2.74 15.90 13.28
C VAL A 244 -3.83 15.64 14.29
N SER A 245 -4.45 16.69 14.77
CA SER A 245 -5.53 16.64 15.77
C SER A 245 -6.75 17.46 15.31
N LYS A 246 -7.84 17.35 16.05
CA LYS A 246 -9.04 18.17 15.82
C LYS A 246 -8.81 19.67 15.98
N LYS A 247 -7.70 20.08 16.61
CA LYS A 247 -7.35 21.50 16.81
C LYS A 247 -6.75 22.14 15.56
N ASP A 248 -6.26 21.32 14.64
CA ASP A 248 -5.55 21.77 13.44
C ASP A 248 -6.49 22.14 12.30
N TYR A 249 -7.79 21.89 12.44
CA TYR A 249 -8.78 22.27 11.46
C TYR A 249 -10.07 22.79 12.10
N THR A 250 -10.74 23.69 11.39
CA THR A 250 -12.06 24.20 11.77
C THR A 250 -13.04 23.87 10.65
N PHE A 251 -14.09 23.14 10.97
CA PHE A 251 -15.20 22.91 10.06
C PHE A 251 -16.01 24.20 9.91
N LEU A 252 -16.18 24.69 8.68
CA LEU A 252 -16.87 25.95 8.38
C LEU A 252 -18.31 25.72 7.90
N GLY A 253 -18.62 24.57 7.31
CA GLY A 253 -19.97 24.24 6.88
C GLY A 253 -20.03 23.39 5.61
N PHE A 254 -21.26 23.12 5.19
CA PHE A 254 -21.56 22.47 3.91
C PHE A 254 -22.09 23.48 2.91
N ARG A 255 -21.57 23.46 1.67
CA ARG A 255 -22.12 24.18 0.53
C ARG A 255 -22.49 23.20 -0.58
N LYS A 256 -23.75 22.89 -0.76
CA LYS A 256 -24.29 21.98 -1.79
C LYS A 256 -23.49 20.64 -1.82
N LYS A 257 -22.46 20.55 -2.65
CA LYS A 257 -21.61 19.37 -2.84
C LYS A 257 -20.25 19.48 -2.14
N TYR A 258 -19.97 20.56 -1.43
CA TYR A 258 -18.66 20.87 -0.86
C TYR A 258 -18.70 20.94 0.65
N ILE A 259 -17.58 20.56 1.26
CA ILE A 259 -17.30 20.76 2.67
C ILE A 259 -16.26 21.87 2.78
N ASP A 260 -16.61 22.95 3.48
CA ASP A 260 -15.68 24.02 3.76
C ASP A 260 -15.01 23.79 5.11
N PHE A 261 -13.69 23.85 5.13
CA PHE A 261 -12.90 23.81 6.36
C PHE A 261 -11.69 24.73 6.24
N SER A 262 -11.18 25.18 7.39
CA SER A 262 -9.94 25.91 7.51
C SER A 262 -8.91 25.00 8.18
N LEU A 263 -7.70 24.94 7.63
CA LEU A 263 -6.55 24.27 8.24
C LEU A 263 -5.67 25.30 8.93
N SER A 264 -5.29 25.05 10.17
CA SER A 264 -4.26 25.80 10.86
C SER A 264 -2.89 25.27 10.47
N LEU A 265 -2.22 25.97 9.58
CA LEU A 265 -0.89 25.59 9.08
C LEU A 265 0.22 26.28 9.91
N ILE A 266 0.16 26.15 11.23
CA ILE A 266 1.13 26.80 12.16
C ILE A 266 2.60 26.41 11.86
N HIS A 267 2.82 25.34 11.10
CA HIS A 267 4.14 24.81 10.76
C HIS A 267 4.55 24.99 9.29
N ILE A 268 3.75 25.68 8.46
CA ILE A 268 4.06 25.92 7.04
C ILE A 268 4.19 27.43 6.83
N SER A 269 5.31 27.86 6.32
CA SER A 269 5.73 29.27 6.21
C SER A 269 5.03 30.09 5.11
N GLU A 270 4.05 29.51 4.37
CA GLU A 270 3.31 30.25 3.34
C GLU A 270 1.79 30.03 3.44
N PRO A 271 0.98 31.09 3.19
CA PRO A 271 -0.47 30.97 3.19
C PRO A 271 -0.95 30.17 1.98
N THR A 272 -1.52 29.00 2.22
CA THR A 272 -2.16 28.21 1.16
C THR A 272 -3.53 28.79 0.81
N ARG A 273 -3.85 28.81 -0.50
CA ARG A 273 -5.19 29.15 -0.98
C ARG A 273 -6.21 28.12 -0.47
N PRO A 274 -7.47 28.50 -0.24
CA PRO A 274 -8.51 27.55 0.13
C PRO A 274 -8.60 26.43 -0.90
N ILE A 275 -8.46 25.18 -0.45
CA ILE A 275 -8.62 24.02 -1.31
C ILE A 275 -10.11 23.67 -1.32
N SER A 276 -10.74 23.77 -2.47
CA SER A 276 -12.09 23.30 -2.72
C SER A 276 -12.02 21.87 -3.23
N ILE A 277 -12.59 20.91 -2.49
CA ILE A 277 -12.66 19.51 -2.90
C ILE A 277 -14.03 19.30 -3.55
N SER A 278 -14.02 19.01 -4.83
CA SER A 278 -15.21 18.67 -5.64
C SER A 278 -15.52 17.18 -5.63
#